data_9e16ea570a31f7bd48a3156f977d4e8c
#
_entry.id   9e16ea570a31f7bd48a3156f977d4e8c
#
_cell.length_a   1.000
_cell.length_b   1.000
_cell.length_c   1.000
_cell.angle_alpha   90.00
_cell.angle_beta   90.00
_cell.angle_gamma   90.00
#
_symmetry.space_group_name_H-M   'P 1'
#
loop_
_entity.id
_entity.type
_entity.pdbx_description
1 polymer ?
#
loop_
_entity_poly.entity_id
_entity_poly.type
_entity_poly.pdbx_seq_one_letter_code
_entity_poly.pdbx_strand_id
1 'polypeptide(L)'
;MVRAFLRALVVLGLVAGGAAGVSAADSLPPPPTAYFNDYAGLVSAADAQRLDAKLRQFAKETSTQVVVTVFPDLPSPSLEDFTVRTAESWRVGRKDWDNGAVLFVFVNDRKMRVETGYGLEGALPDQLAGRIL
;
A
#
# COMPACT_ATOMS: atom_id res chain seq x y z
N MET A 1 49.76 56.72 14.76
CA MET A 1 48.85 55.74 15.42
C MET A 1 47.87 55.22 14.41
N VAL A 2 48.09 54.06 13.97
CA VAL A 2 47.19 53.38 12.98
C VAL A 2 46.29 52.47 13.79
N ARG A 3 45.01 52.78 13.85
CA ARG A 3 44.01 51.87 14.39
C ARG A 3 43.52 51.01 13.27
N ALA A 4 43.95 49.79 13.25
CA ALA A 4 43.43 48.78 12.36
C ALA A 4 42.05 48.35 12.85
N PHE A 5 41.02 48.76 12.16
CA PHE A 5 39.67 48.22 12.35
C PHE A 5 39.58 46.92 11.54
N LEU A 6 39.74 45.82 12.26
CA LEU A 6 39.44 44.52 11.73
C LEU A 6 37.92 44.36 11.69
N ARG A 7 37.31 44.57 10.56
CA ARG A 7 35.91 44.23 10.33
C ARG A 7 35.84 42.74 10.04
N ALA A 8 35.50 41.96 11.03
CA ALA A 8 35.12 40.60 10.85
C ALA A 8 33.77 40.57 10.09
N LEU A 9 33.84 40.20 8.81
CA LEU A 9 32.65 39.92 8.02
C LEU A 9 32.16 38.52 8.41
N VAL A 10 31.16 38.47 9.28
CA VAL A 10 30.45 37.24 9.54
C VAL A 10 29.56 36.99 8.35
N VAL A 11 30.01 36.14 7.42
CA VAL A 11 29.16 35.60 6.39
C VAL A 11 28.30 34.53 7.06
N LEU A 12 27.08 34.92 7.43
CA LEU A 12 26.06 33.98 7.85
C LEU A 12 25.60 33.23 6.61
N GLY A 13 26.21 32.06 6.35
CA GLY A 13 25.77 31.12 5.33
C GLY A 13 24.43 30.56 5.73
N LEU A 14 23.36 31.09 5.14
CA LEU A 14 22.03 30.49 5.21
C LEU A 14 22.06 29.20 4.40
N VAL A 15 22.36 28.09 5.06
CA VAL A 15 22.14 26.78 4.48
C VAL A 15 20.62 26.59 4.44
N ALA A 16 20.04 26.95 3.32
CA ALA A 16 18.69 26.53 2.99
C ALA A 16 18.76 25.01 2.75
N GLY A 17 18.61 24.27 3.83
CA GLY A 17 18.36 22.83 3.75
C GLY A 17 17.01 22.64 3.09
N GLY A 18 17.01 22.48 1.78
CA GLY A 18 15.85 22.02 1.07
C GLY A 18 15.55 20.62 1.57
N ALA A 19 14.61 20.47 2.49
CA ALA A 19 13.99 19.21 2.75
C ALA A 19 13.29 18.83 1.45
N ALA A 20 13.89 17.93 0.66
CA ALA A 20 13.19 17.26 -0.41
C ALA A 20 12.09 16.45 0.26
N GLY A 21 10.91 17.04 0.38
CA GLY A 21 9.73 16.34 0.87
C GLY A 21 9.43 15.22 -0.11
N VAL A 22 9.65 13.97 0.32
CA VAL A 22 9.12 12.83 -0.41
C VAL A 22 7.63 13.02 -0.48
N SER A 23 7.09 13.19 -1.69
CA SER A 23 5.66 13.32 -1.90
C SER A 23 4.97 12.10 -1.31
N ALA A 24 3.89 12.28 -0.53
CA ALA A 24 3.10 11.17 0.01
C ALA A 24 2.57 10.23 -1.09
N ALA A 25 2.45 10.73 -2.35
CA ALA A 25 2.06 9.95 -3.52
C ALA A 25 3.13 8.93 -3.96
N ASP A 26 4.39 9.10 -3.55
CA ASP A 26 5.48 8.18 -3.88
C ASP A 26 5.71 7.11 -2.81
N SER A 27 5.03 7.22 -1.66
CA SER A 27 5.15 6.29 -0.55
C SER A 27 4.02 5.26 -0.60
N LEU A 28 4.36 4.05 -1.03
CA LEU A 28 3.44 2.92 -0.96
C LEU A 28 3.48 2.27 0.43
N PRO A 29 2.35 1.72 0.93
CA PRO A 29 2.36 1.03 2.20
C PRO A 29 3.26 -0.22 2.14
N PRO A 30 3.87 -0.60 3.27
CA PRO A 30 4.69 -1.81 3.33
C PRO A 30 3.84 -3.06 3.09
N PRO A 31 4.45 -4.17 2.64
CA PRO A 31 3.75 -5.43 2.49
C PRO A 31 3.04 -5.86 3.78
N PRO A 32 1.81 -6.39 3.70
CA PRO A 32 1.09 -6.84 4.87
C PRO A 32 1.73 -8.09 5.48
N THR A 33 1.57 -8.26 6.78
CA THR A 33 2.13 -9.40 7.54
C THR A 33 1.14 -10.56 7.71
N ALA A 34 -0.12 -10.33 7.40
CA ALA A 34 -1.21 -11.31 7.51
C ALA A 34 -2.00 -11.38 6.19
N TYR A 35 -2.84 -12.39 6.06
CA TYR A 35 -3.76 -12.51 4.92
C TYR A 35 -4.95 -11.56 5.03
N PHE A 36 -5.41 -11.29 6.25
CA PHE A 36 -6.43 -10.29 6.53
C PHE A 36 -5.83 -9.17 7.38
N ASN A 37 -5.87 -7.95 6.87
CA ASN A 37 -5.23 -6.77 7.48
C ASN A 37 -6.26 -5.65 7.60
N ASP A 38 -6.70 -5.36 8.81
CA ASP A 38 -7.69 -4.32 9.08
C ASP A 38 -7.01 -3.10 9.73
N TYR A 39 -6.53 -2.19 8.91
CA TYR A 39 -5.91 -0.95 9.37
C TYR A 39 -6.92 0.13 9.74
N ALA A 40 -8.19 -0.10 9.44
CA ALA A 40 -9.28 0.84 9.74
C ALA A 40 -10.04 0.49 11.02
N GLY A 41 -9.80 -0.68 11.61
CA GLY A 41 -10.56 -1.15 12.76
C GLY A 41 -12.03 -1.45 12.43
N LEU A 42 -12.29 -1.95 11.21
CA LEU A 42 -13.64 -2.19 10.72
C LEU A 42 -14.32 -3.38 11.41
N VAL A 43 -13.54 -4.41 11.73
CA VAL A 43 -14.04 -5.65 12.35
C VAL A 43 -13.40 -5.87 13.72
N SER A 44 -14.01 -6.74 14.52
CA SER A 44 -13.44 -7.14 15.82
C SER A 44 -12.14 -7.92 15.62
N ALA A 45 -11.29 -7.95 16.66
CA ALA A 45 -10.06 -8.74 16.64
C ALA A 45 -10.33 -10.23 16.41
N ALA A 46 -11.40 -10.76 16.99
CA ALA A 46 -11.82 -12.16 16.82
C ALA A 46 -12.23 -12.45 15.36
N ASP A 47 -12.97 -11.54 14.75
CA ASP A 47 -13.36 -11.67 13.35
C ASP A 47 -12.17 -11.54 12.40
N ALA A 48 -11.23 -10.64 12.68
CA ALA A 48 -10.01 -10.50 11.91
C ALA A 48 -9.18 -11.79 11.93
N GLN A 49 -9.01 -12.42 13.09
CA GLN A 49 -8.32 -13.68 13.23
C GLN A 49 -9.02 -14.83 12.48
N ARG A 50 -10.34 -14.88 12.54
CA ARG A 50 -11.13 -15.89 11.85
C ARG A 50 -11.03 -15.74 10.33
N LEU A 51 -11.10 -14.52 9.83
CA LEU A 51 -10.95 -14.23 8.40
C LEU A 51 -9.53 -14.55 7.91
N ASP A 52 -8.53 -14.19 8.69
CA ASP A 52 -7.13 -14.52 8.39
C ASP A 52 -6.91 -16.04 8.31
N ALA A 53 -7.46 -16.79 9.26
CA ALA A 53 -7.37 -18.24 9.27
C ALA A 53 -8.03 -18.88 8.03
N LYS A 54 -9.18 -18.36 7.60
CA LYS A 54 -9.84 -18.82 6.38
C LYS A 54 -9.02 -18.56 5.11
N LEU A 55 -8.45 -17.38 4.99
CA LEU A 55 -7.61 -17.03 3.83
C LEU A 55 -6.32 -17.86 3.81
N ARG A 56 -5.75 -18.11 4.97
CA ARG A 56 -4.58 -18.98 5.12
C ARG A 56 -4.88 -20.42 4.74
N GLN A 57 -6.02 -20.94 5.14
CA GLN A 57 -6.47 -22.28 4.78
C GLN A 57 -6.70 -22.38 3.26
N PHE A 58 -7.34 -21.38 2.68
CA PHE A 58 -7.53 -21.32 1.23
C PHE A 58 -6.19 -21.36 0.46
N ALA A 59 -5.19 -20.63 0.94
CA ALA A 59 -3.86 -20.65 0.34
C ALA A 59 -3.20 -22.04 0.40
N LYS A 60 -3.40 -22.77 1.50
CA LYS A 60 -2.90 -24.16 1.63
C LYS A 60 -3.58 -25.12 0.69
N GLU A 61 -4.88 -25.00 0.51
CA GLU A 61 -5.68 -25.90 -0.31
C GLU A 61 -5.53 -25.67 -1.82
N THR A 62 -5.33 -24.41 -2.22
CA THR A 62 -5.35 -24.02 -3.63
C THR A 62 -4.01 -23.54 -4.18
N SER A 63 -3.04 -23.29 -3.32
CA SER A 63 -1.78 -22.59 -3.65
C SER A 63 -1.97 -21.15 -4.16
N THR A 64 -3.17 -20.59 -4.04
CA THR A 64 -3.50 -19.22 -4.38
C THR A 64 -3.56 -18.37 -3.12
N GLN A 65 -2.79 -17.30 -3.07
CA GLN A 65 -2.81 -16.38 -1.94
C GLN A 65 -3.79 -15.23 -2.21
N VAL A 66 -4.77 -15.09 -1.34
CA VAL A 66 -5.68 -13.95 -1.33
C VAL A 66 -5.41 -13.14 -0.07
N VAL A 67 -5.05 -11.88 -0.26
CA VAL A 67 -4.79 -10.93 0.83
C VAL A 67 -5.87 -9.87 0.81
N VAL A 68 -6.40 -9.54 1.98
CA VAL A 68 -7.37 -8.47 2.17
C VAL A 68 -6.73 -7.37 2.99
N THR A 69 -6.84 -6.13 2.50
CA THR A 69 -6.36 -4.94 3.20
C THR A 69 -7.47 -3.90 3.30
N VAL A 70 -7.79 -3.53 4.53
CA VAL A 70 -8.80 -2.53 4.82
C VAL A 70 -8.12 -1.27 5.33
N PHE A 71 -8.17 -0.21 4.54
CA PHE A 71 -7.62 1.10 4.87
C PHE A 71 -8.74 2.08 5.27
N PRO A 72 -8.47 3.02 6.17
CA PRO A 72 -9.44 4.07 6.48
C PRO A 72 -9.69 4.99 5.28
N ASP A 73 -8.65 5.37 4.56
CA ASP A 73 -8.71 6.34 3.47
C ASP A 73 -7.85 5.90 2.28
N LEU A 74 -8.29 6.30 1.08
CA LEU A 74 -7.49 6.19 -0.13
C LEU A 74 -6.48 7.36 -0.16
N PRO A 75 -5.16 7.10 -0.10
CA PRO A 75 -4.16 8.15 -0.02
C PRO A 75 -3.77 8.78 -1.35
N SER A 76 -4.47 8.44 -2.41
CA SER A 76 -4.18 8.88 -3.78
C SER A 76 -5.45 9.34 -4.48
N PRO A 77 -5.39 10.30 -5.40
CA PRO A 77 -6.55 10.70 -6.20
C PRO A 77 -7.00 9.62 -7.19
N SER A 78 -6.15 8.64 -7.50
CA SER A 78 -6.47 7.53 -8.39
C SER A 78 -6.48 6.21 -7.65
N LEU A 79 -7.65 5.60 -7.53
CA LEU A 79 -7.84 4.26 -6.97
C LEU A 79 -7.01 3.22 -7.74
N GLU A 80 -7.14 3.22 -9.06
CA GLU A 80 -6.48 2.26 -9.92
C GLU A 80 -4.96 2.36 -9.85
N ASP A 81 -4.41 3.56 -10.01
CA ASP A 81 -2.96 3.78 -9.92
C ASP A 81 -2.40 3.30 -8.58
N PHE A 82 -3.04 3.67 -7.49
CA PHE A 82 -2.60 3.28 -6.15
C PHE A 82 -2.62 1.77 -5.95
N THR A 83 -3.73 1.11 -6.30
CA THR A 83 -3.88 -0.33 -6.05
C THR A 83 -2.99 -1.18 -6.95
N VAL A 84 -2.83 -0.82 -8.22
CA VAL A 84 -1.92 -1.50 -9.16
C VAL A 84 -0.47 -1.42 -8.67
N ARG A 85 0.02 -0.21 -8.40
CA ARG A 85 1.40 -0.01 -7.94
C ARG A 85 1.67 -0.70 -6.61
N THR A 86 0.71 -0.65 -5.68
CA THR A 86 0.84 -1.30 -4.38
C THR A 86 0.87 -2.82 -4.52
N ALA A 87 -0.06 -3.40 -5.25
CA ALA A 87 -0.10 -4.84 -5.48
C ALA A 87 1.17 -5.36 -6.16
N GLU A 88 1.67 -4.66 -7.16
CA GLU A 88 2.93 -4.99 -7.83
C GLU A 88 4.12 -4.93 -6.86
N SER A 89 4.17 -3.91 -6.01
CA SER A 89 5.24 -3.76 -5.04
C SER A 89 5.23 -4.86 -3.97
N TRP A 90 4.07 -5.35 -3.61
CA TRP A 90 3.90 -6.39 -2.58
C TRP A 90 4.17 -7.80 -3.08
N ARG A 91 4.00 -8.05 -4.37
CA ARG A 91 4.20 -9.36 -4.98
C ARG A 91 3.50 -10.48 -4.22
N VAL A 92 2.25 -10.26 -3.88
CA VAL A 92 1.42 -11.25 -3.19
C VAL A 92 1.23 -12.48 -4.06
N GLY A 93 1.44 -13.66 -3.47
CA GLY A 93 1.43 -14.90 -4.19
C GLY A 93 2.82 -15.50 -4.28
N ARG A 94 3.01 -16.40 -5.23
CA ARG A 94 4.31 -16.98 -5.50
C ARG A 94 5.16 -16.03 -6.36
N LYS A 95 6.42 -16.40 -6.48
CA LYS A 95 7.44 -15.76 -7.31
C LYS A 95 6.81 -15.09 -8.54
N ASP A 96 7.10 -13.83 -8.74
CA ASP A 96 6.65 -12.99 -9.85
C ASP A 96 5.15 -12.61 -9.84
N TRP A 97 4.48 -12.67 -8.68
CA TRP A 97 3.10 -12.22 -8.55
C TRP A 97 2.12 -13.00 -9.45
N ASP A 98 2.30 -14.34 -9.53
CA ASP A 98 1.47 -15.17 -10.40
C ASP A 98 0.18 -15.64 -9.74
N ASN A 99 0.25 -16.15 -8.51
CA ASN A 99 -0.85 -16.83 -7.81
C ASN A 99 -1.45 -15.97 -6.69
N GLY A 100 -1.40 -14.67 -6.82
CA GLY A 100 -1.86 -13.76 -5.78
C GLY A 100 -3.02 -12.88 -6.22
N ALA A 101 -3.87 -12.53 -5.26
CA ALA A 101 -4.88 -11.50 -5.40
C ALA A 101 -4.89 -10.63 -4.14
N VAL A 102 -5.10 -9.34 -4.32
CA VAL A 102 -5.25 -8.40 -3.21
C VAL A 102 -6.58 -7.67 -3.34
N LEU A 103 -7.40 -7.78 -2.29
CA LEU A 103 -8.59 -6.95 -2.14
C LEU A 103 -8.23 -5.71 -1.34
N PHE A 104 -8.39 -4.55 -1.92
CA PHE A 104 -8.26 -3.25 -1.29
C PHE A 104 -9.65 -2.71 -0.92
N VAL A 105 -9.81 -2.31 0.33
CA VAL A 105 -11.03 -1.65 0.82
C VAL A 105 -10.63 -0.31 1.44
N PHE A 106 -11.29 0.76 1.02
CA PHE A 106 -11.10 2.12 1.54
C PHE A 106 -12.43 2.58 2.16
N VAL A 107 -12.50 2.51 3.50
CA VAL A 107 -13.76 2.63 4.23
C VAL A 107 -14.42 4.00 4.04
N ASN A 108 -13.67 5.08 4.26
CA ASN A 108 -14.23 6.44 4.19
C ASN A 108 -14.55 6.86 2.76
N ASP A 109 -13.79 6.39 1.79
CA ASP A 109 -14.04 6.65 0.36
C ASP A 109 -15.14 5.77 -0.23
N ARG A 110 -15.55 4.72 0.49
CA ARG A 110 -16.51 3.71 0.02
C ARG A 110 -16.09 3.11 -1.32
N LYS A 111 -14.82 2.78 -1.43
CA LYS A 111 -14.24 2.19 -2.63
C LYS A 111 -13.55 0.88 -2.29
N MET A 112 -13.58 -0.03 -3.23
CA MET A 112 -12.81 -1.27 -3.17
C MET A 112 -12.39 -1.71 -4.56
N ARG A 113 -11.29 -2.47 -4.61
CA ARG A 113 -10.75 -2.98 -5.86
C ARG A 113 -9.97 -4.27 -5.60
N VAL A 114 -10.08 -5.21 -6.54
CA VAL A 114 -9.25 -6.42 -6.56
C VAL A 114 -8.15 -6.25 -7.61
N GLU A 115 -6.92 -6.52 -7.22
CA GLU A 115 -5.79 -6.66 -8.12
C GLU A 115 -5.34 -8.13 -8.13
N THR A 116 -5.13 -8.67 -9.31
CA THR A 116 -4.72 -10.07 -9.49
C THR A 116 -3.36 -10.16 -10.16
N GLY A 117 -2.56 -11.17 -9.76
CA GLY A 117 -1.36 -11.53 -10.49
C GLY A 117 -1.67 -12.16 -11.85
N TYR A 118 -0.66 -12.22 -12.68
CA TYR A 118 -0.80 -12.69 -14.08
C TYR A 118 -1.39 -14.10 -14.20
N GLY A 119 -1.07 -15.01 -13.27
CA GLY A 119 -1.61 -16.37 -13.26
C GLY A 119 -3.11 -16.47 -12.97
N LEU A 120 -3.73 -15.41 -12.43
CA LEU A 120 -5.15 -15.35 -12.09
C LEU A 120 -5.99 -14.50 -13.05
N GLU A 121 -5.38 -13.79 -13.98
CA GLU A 121 -6.11 -12.90 -14.93
C GLU A 121 -7.15 -13.68 -15.75
N GLY A 122 -6.86 -14.92 -16.16
CA GLY A 122 -7.80 -15.76 -16.86
C GLY A 122 -8.95 -16.28 -16.01
N ALA A 123 -8.74 -16.43 -14.68
CA ALA A 123 -9.76 -16.90 -13.73
C ALA A 123 -10.62 -15.76 -13.19
N LEU A 124 -10.05 -14.56 -13.03
CA LEU A 124 -10.73 -13.38 -12.54
C LEU A 124 -10.34 -12.14 -13.35
N PRO A 125 -10.87 -11.99 -14.58
CA PRO A 125 -10.65 -10.79 -15.38
C PRO A 125 -11.16 -9.52 -14.66
N ASP A 126 -10.55 -8.38 -14.93
CA ASP A 126 -10.91 -7.09 -14.32
C ASP A 126 -12.42 -6.77 -14.43
N GLN A 127 -13.01 -7.07 -15.58
CA GLN A 127 -14.44 -6.85 -15.79
C GLN A 127 -15.32 -7.69 -14.86
N LEU A 128 -14.90 -8.93 -14.56
CA LEU A 128 -15.61 -9.81 -13.64
C LEU A 128 -15.39 -9.36 -12.18
N ALA A 129 -14.17 -8.98 -11.83
CA ALA A 129 -13.87 -8.42 -10.51
C ALA A 129 -14.71 -7.19 -10.20
N GLY A 130 -14.89 -6.29 -11.18
CA GLY A 130 -15.75 -5.11 -11.05
C GLY A 130 -17.24 -5.43 -10.85
N ARG A 131 -17.71 -6.61 -11.25
CA ARG A 131 -19.10 -7.06 -11.02
C ARG A 131 -19.29 -7.68 -9.63
N ILE A 132 -18.25 -8.22 -9.04
CA ILE A 132 -18.29 -8.84 -7.71
C ILE A 132 -18.33 -7.77 -6.62
N LEU A 133 -17.64 -6.65 -6.85
CA LEU A 133 -17.52 -5.53 -5.92
C LEU A 133 -18.60 -4.47 -6.13
#